data_e2235c79d3010da25c1bfb6415ce84fa
#
_entry.id   e2235c79d3010da25c1bfb6415ce84fa
#
_cell.length_a   1.000
_cell.length_b   1.000
_cell.length_c   1.000
_cell.angle_alpha   90.00
_cell.angle_beta   90.00
_cell.angle_gamma   90.00
#
_symmetry.space_group_name_H-M   'P 1'
#
loop_
_entity.id
_entity.type
_entity.pdbx_description
1 polymer ?
#
loop_
_entity_poly.entity_id
_entity_poly.type
_entity_poly.pdbx_seq_one_letter_code
_entity_poly.pdbx_strand_id
1 'polypeptide(L)'
;MSTLYKGDGSIGVQWVKTKEDDAEQAEIFRAACEAMAADLPQVAPRAAKGEYRDDLMAVYPIGDPHIGMYAWKDETGDSWDLKIAERVHCGAMAELVERSPRARKGVVLNLGDALHYDSLAAVTPRSGHNLDADGRYAKMATVAVKTLRQCIESALEVHEEVEVLNVPGNHDETGALWLSIVFAHIYENEPRVKVHTSPALFHYIRFGKVLLGAHHGHTAKAEKLPGVMANDRAKDWGETIHRHWFTGHV
;
A
#
# COMPACT_ATOMS: atom_id res chain seq x y z
N MET A 1 2.97 28.45 4.41
CA MET A 1 3.82 29.60 4.80
C MET A 1 3.64 29.84 6.28
N SER A 2 4.71 29.84 7.07
CA SER A 2 4.69 30.12 8.52
C SER A 2 5.62 31.28 8.81
N THR A 3 5.19 32.25 9.61
CA THR A 3 5.93 33.49 9.88
C THR A 3 6.06 33.71 11.36
N LEU A 4 7.26 33.87 11.86
CA LEU A 4 7.56 34.27 13.23
C LEU A 4 7.83 35.80 13.27
N TYR A 5 7.09 36.54 14.07
CA TYR A 5 7.29 37.96 14.28
C TYR A 5 8.14 38.20 15.52
N LYS A 6 9.02 39.20 15.47
CA LYS A 6 9.75 39.70 16.64
C LYS A 6 8.82 40.57 17.50
N GLY A 7 9.22 40.86 18.73
CA GLY A 7 8.44 41.66 19.65
C GLY A 7 8.15 43.11 19.19
N ASP A 8 8.86 43.60 18.19
CA ASP A 8 8.66 44.91 17.53
C ASP A 8 7.71 44.83 16.31
N GLY A 9 7.12 43.65 16.04
CA GLY A 9 6.22 43.42 14.91
C GLY A 9 6.92 43.14 13.56
N SER A 10 8.24 43.19 13.51
CA SER A 10 9.00 42.84 12.31
C SER A 10 9.05 41.30 12.10
N ILE A 11 9.18 40.86 10.83
CA ILE A 11 9.32 39.43 10.51
C ILE A 11 10.69 38.96 11.02
N GLY A 12 10.69 38.02 11.95
CA GLY A 12 11.90 37.38 12.47
C GLY A 12 12.42 36.28 11.56
N VAL A 13 11.58 35.30 11.26
CA VAL A 13 11.86 34.19 10.36
C VAL A 13 10.60 33.84 9.61
N GLN A 14 10.73 33.54 8.34
CA GLN A 14 9.63 33.10 7.49
C GLN A 14 10.02 31.77 6.81
N TRP A 15 9.20 30.73 7.02
CA TRP A 15 9.34 29.46 6.32
C TRP A 15 8.29 29.37 5.21
N VAL A 16 8.74 29.19 3.99
CA VAL A 16 7.91 28.88 2.84
C VAL A 16 8.15 27.41 2.51
N LYS A 17 7.20 26.51 2.86
CA LYS A 17 7.22 25.15 2.35
C LYS A 17 6.81 25.20 0.88
N THR A 18 7.68 24.73 0.00
CA THR A 18 7.41 24.58 -1.41
C THR A 18 7.14 23.10 -1.73
N LYS A 19 6.52 22.82 -2.88
CA LYS A 19 6.38 21.44 -3.36
C LYS A 19 7.74 20.78 -3.62
N GLU A 20 8.76 21.57 -3.87
CA GLU A 20 10.15 21.11 -4.05
C GLU A 20 10.72 20.58 -2.73
N ASP A 21 10.45 21.28 -1.60
CA ASP A 21 10.88 20.83 -0.26
C ASP A 21 10.22 19.49 0.13
N ASP A 22 8.94 19.31 -0.22
CA ASP A 22 8.23 18.06 0.08
C ASP A 22 8.76 16.91 -0.79
N ALA A 23 9.13 17.17 -2.05
CA ALA A 23 9.73 16.18 -2.95
C ALA A 23 11.15 15.78 -2.50
N GLU A 24 11.97 16.75 -2.07
CA GLU A 24 13.31 16.49 -1.54
C GLU A 24 13.25 15.67 -0.24
N GLN A 25 12.33 15.99 0.67
CA GLN A 25 12.11 15.21 1.90
C GLN A 25 11.68 13.77 1.60
N ALA A 26 10.79 13.57 0.62
CA ALA A 26 10.37 12.24 0.20
C ALA A 26 11.53 11.44 -0.39
N GLU A 27 12.42 12.07 -1.16
CA GLU A 27 13.60 11.43 -1.71
C GLU A 27 14.62 11.04 -0.64
N ILE A 28 14.88 11.91 0.34
CA ILE A 28 15.74 11.62 1.49
C ILE A 28 15.16 10.46 2.31
N PHE A 29 13.86 10.45 2.55
CA PHE A 29 13.18 9.37 3.26
C PHE A 29 13.28 8.05 2.48
N ARG A 30 13.06 8.08 1.17
CA ARG A 30 13.22 6.91 0.30
C ARG A 30 14.62 6.35 0.36
N ALA A 31 15.64 7.20 0.19
CA ALA A 31 17.04 6.77 0.28
C ALA A 31 17.40 6.16 1.65
N ALA A 32 16.84 6.69 2.74
CA ALA A 32 17.01 6.12 4.07
C ALA A 32 16.35 4.73 4.19
N CYS A 33 15.14 4.56 3.65
CA CYS A 33 14.47 3.26 3.62
C CYS A 33 15.23 2.23 2.76
N GLU A 34 15.74 2.64 1.60
CA GLU A 34 16.56 1.79 0.74
C GLU A 34 17.83 1.34 1.47
N ALA A 35 18.52 2.25 2.15
CA ALA A 35 19.69 1.93 2.95
C ALA A 35 19.37 0.96 4.11
N MET A 36 18.22 1.12 4.76
CA MET A 36 17.76 0.20 5.82
C MET A 36 17.35 -1.17 5.26
N ALA A 37 16.82 -1.22 4.05
CA ALA A 37 16.39 -2.45 3.40
C ALA A 37 17.57 -3.26 2.81
N ALA A 38 18.73 -2.65 2.59
CA ALA A 38 19.89 -3.26 1.93
C ALA A 38 20.38 -4.56 2.59
N ASP A 39 20.23 -4.69 3.91
CA ASP A 39 20.63 -5.86 4.68
C ASP A 39 19.49 -6.89 4.89
N LEU A 40 18.29 -6.66 4.33
CA LEU A 40 17.18 -7.59 4.50
C LEU A 40 17.36 -8.85 3.63
N PRO A 41 16.96 -10.05 4.14
CA PRO A 41 17.04 -11.28 3.38
C PRO A 41 16.19 -11.22 2.11
N GLN A 42 16.80 -11.31 0.96
CA GLN A 42 16.15 -11.35 -0.34
C GLN A 42 15.56 -12.72 -0.64
N VAL A 43 14.51 -12.75 -1.45
CA VAL A 43 13.91 -14.01 -1.94
C VAL A 43 14.75 -14.52 -3.10
N ALA A 44 15.10 -15.82 -3.05
CA ALA A 44 15.77 -16.48 -4.17
C ALA A 44 14.78 -16.70 -5.34
N PRO A 45 15.26 -16.58 -6.59
CA PRO A 45 14.43 -16.82 -7.77
C PRO A 45 13.80 -18.22 -7.75
N ARG A 46 12.52 -18.29 -8.13
CA ARG A 46 11.76 -19.54 -8.23
C ARG A 46 11.22 -19.72 -9.65
N ALA A 47 11.25 -20.94 -10.15
CA ALA A 47 10.61 -21.24 -11.42
C ALA A 47 9.08 -21.25 -11.28
N ALA A 48 8.40 -20.70 -12.26
CA ALA A 48 6.96 -20.82 -12.40
C ALA A 48 6.57 -22.31 -12.62
N LYS A 49 5.47 -22.77 -12.03
CA LYS A 49 5.03 -24.16 -12.07
C LYS A 49 3.62 -24.26 -12.65
N GLY A 50 3.47 -25.03 -13.72
CA GLY A 50 2.18 -25.38 -14.31
C GLY A 50 1.82 -24.58 -15.55
N GLU A 51 0.60 -24.79 -16.04
CA GLU A 51 0.02 -24.04 -17.15
C GLU A 51 -0.84 -22.90 -16.61
N TYR A 52 -0.75 -21.74 -17.27
CA TYR A 52 -1.44 -20.53 -16.88
C TYR A 52 -2.34 -20.02 -18.02
N ARG A 53 -3.41 -19.34 -17.65
CA ARG A 53 -4.29 -18.66 -18.61
C ARG A 53 -3.77 -17.26 -18.89
N ASP A 54 -3.29 -17.03 -20.10
CA ASP A 54 -2.75 -15.74 -20.56
C ASP A 54 -3.83 -14.65 -20.69
N ASP A 55 -5.09 -15.07 -20.85
CA ASP A 55 -6.24 -14.19 -21.03
C ASP A 55 -6.85 -13.71 -19.70
N LEU A 56 -6.29 -14.13 -18.57
CA LEU A 56 -6.76 -13.77 -17.25
C LEU A 56 -5.70 -13.05 -16.41
N MET A 57 -6.20 -12.13 -15.60
CA MET A 57 -5.47 -11.50 -14.49
C MET A 57 -6.33 -11.63 -13.21
N ALA A 58 -5.74 -12.15 -12.14
CA ALA A 58 -6.37 -12.19 -10.83
C ALA A 58 -5.97 -10.96 -10.03
N VAL A 59 -6.92 -10.34 -9.32
CA VAL A 59 -6.65 -9.19 -8.44
C VAL A 59 -7.11 -9.54 -7.04
N TYR A 60 -6.23 -9.39 -6.06
CA TYR A 60 -6.45 -9.64 -4.64
C TYR A 60 -6.43 -8.31 -3.87
N PRO A 61 -7.57 -7.63 -3.77
CA PRO A 61 -7.64 -6.38 -3.02
C PRO A 61 -7.60 -6.65 -1.51
N ILE A 62 -6.75 -5.92 -0.81
CA ILE A 62 -6.64 -5.89 0.65
C ILE A 62 -7.00 -4.47 1.06
N GLY A 63 -8.20 -4.27 1.58
CA GLY A 63 -8.70 -2.97 2.00
C GLY A 63 -8.65 -2.81 3.51
N ASP A 64 -8.14 -1.69 3.97
CA ASP A 64 -8.21 -1.20 5.35
C ASP A 64 -7.83 -2.27 6.41
N PRO A 65 -6.69 -2.96 6.29
CA PRO A 65 -6.34 -4.04 7.22
C PRO A 65 -6.03 -3.55 8.62
N HIS A 66 -5.70 -2.27 8.79
CA HIS A 66 -5.39 -1.64 10.07
C HIS A 66 -4.58 -2.54 11.00
N ILE A 67 -3.51 -3.14 10.48
CA ILE A 67 -2.61 -3.97 11.27
C ILE A 67 -2.04 -3.12 12.39
N GLY A 68 -2.23 -3.55 13.63
CA GLY A 68 -1.87 -2.81 14.84
C GLY A 68 -3.05 -2.21 15.59
N MET A 69 -4.26 -2.24 15.03
CA MET A 69 -5.47 -1.88 15.78
C MET A 69 -5.68 -2.86 16.93
N TYR A 70 -6.20 -2.35 18.04
CA TYR A 70 -6.68 -3.15 19.16
C TYR A 70 -8.18 -2.93 19.34
N ALA A 71 -8.93 -4.01 19.48
CA ALA A 71 -10.34 -3.97 19.86
C ALA A 71 -10.63 -5.04 20.88
N TRP A 72 -11.41 -4.70 21.91
CA TRP A 72 -11.83 -5.60 22.97
C TRP A 72 -13.29 -6.01 22.77
N LYS A 73 -13.52 -7.33 22.80
CA LYS A 73 -14.83 -7.92 22.48
C LYS A 73 -16.00 -7.33 23.27
N ASP A 74 -15.78 -7.03 24.56
CA ASP A 74 -16.86 -6.55 25.43
C ASP A 74 -17.30 -5.11 25.08
N GLU A 75 -16.46 -4.34 24.36
CA GLU A 75 -16.78 -3.00 23.90
C GLU A 75 -17.24 -2.98 22.44
N THR A 76 -16.65 -3.82 21.59
CA THR A 76 -16.82 -3.73 20.14
C THR A 76 -17.57 -4.90 19.51
N GLY A 77 -17.89 -5.94 20.30
CA GLY A 77 -18.53 -7.18 19.85
C GLY A 77 -17.56 -8.27 19.42
N ASP A 78 -16.39 -7.91 18.89
CA ASP A 78 -15.32 -8.84 18.53
C ASP A 78 -13.95 -8.31 18.98
N SER A 79 -13.01 -9.24 19.20
CA SER A 79 -11.62 -8.87 19.50
C SER A 79 -10.81 -8.71 18.24
N TRP A 80 -9.91 -7.71 18.25
CA TRP A 80 -8.93 -7.51 17.20
C TRP A 80 -7.56 -7.20 17.81
N ASP A 81 -6.53 -7.88 17.33
CA ASP A 81 -5.13 -7.69 17.70
C ASP A 81 -4.21 -8.08 16.54
N LEU A 82 -2.90 -7.90 16.69
CA LEU A 82 -1.92 -8.24 15.67
C LEU A 82 -1.94 -9.71 15.24
N LYS A 83 -2.22 -10.64 16.17
CA LYS A 83 -2.27 -12.07 15.85
C LYS A 83 -3.53 -12.43 15.07
N ILE A 84 -4.65 -11.81 15.42
CA ILE A 84 -5.92 -11.98 14.72
C ILE A 84 -5.81 -11.39 13.32
N ALA A 85 -5.25 -10.17 13.18
CA ALA A 85 -5.02 -9.52 11.90
C ALA A 85 -4.16 -10.39 10.96
N GLU A 86 -3.00 -10.88 11.42
CA GLU A 86 -2.15 -11.80 10.65
C GLU A 86 -2.91 -13.04 10.19
N ARG A 87 -3.59 -13.72 11.10
CA ARG A 87 -4.35 -14.95 10.81
C ARG A 87 -5.47 -14.70 9.80
N VAL A 88 -6.23 -13.64 9.97
CA VAL A 88 -7.38 -13.32 9.11
C VAL A 88 -6.92 -12.99 7.70
N HIS A 89 -5.94 -12.10 7.54
CA HIS A 89 -5.47 -11.69 6.22
C HIS A 89 -4.75 -12.82 5.47
N CYS A 90 -3.88 -13.59 6.17
CA CYS A 90 -3.22 -14.74 5.55
C CYS A 90 -4.25 -15.85 5.19
N GLY A 91 -5.23 -16.10 6.06
CA GLY A 91 -6.28 -17.09 5.79
C GLY A 91 -7.20 -16.67 4.65
N ALA A 92 -7.64 -15.41 4.61
CA ALA A 92 -8.46 -14.89 3.51
C ALA A 92 -7.70 -14.94 2.17
N MET A 93 -6.41 -14.57 2.18
CA MET A 93 -5.59 -14.66 0.96
C MET A 93 -5.44 -16.10 0.47
N ALA A 94 -5.19 -17.05 1.36
CA ALA A 94 -5.08 -18.46 1.00
C ALA A 94 -6.39 -18.98 0.36
N GLU A 95 -7.54 -18.65 0.95
CA GLU A 95 -8.86 -19.00 0.41
C GLU A 95 -9.12 -18.39 -0.97
N LEU A 96 -8.77 -17.11 -1.17
CA LEU A 96 -8.92 -16.42 -2.44
C LEU A 96 -8.02 -17.03 -3.52
N VAL A 97 -6.79 -17.36 -3.16
CA VAL A 97 -5.82 -18.00 -4.07
C VAL A 97 -6.31 -19.41 -4.47
N GLU A 98 -6.81 -20.20 -3.53
CA GLU A 98 -7.35 -21.54 -3.80
C GLU A 98 -8.54 -21.50 -4.79
N ARG A 99 -9.40 -20.49 -4.67
CA ARG A 99 -10.57 -20.31 -5.56
C ARG A 99 -10.25 -19.64 -6.87
N SER A 100 -9.08 -19.02 -7.00
CA SER A 100 -8.70 -18.28 -8.19
C SER A 100 -8.35 -19.23 -9.34
N PRO A 101 -8.76 -18.94 -10.58
CA PRO A 101 -8.22 -19.63 -11.74
C PRO A 101 -6.71 -19.36 -11.83
N ARG A 102 -5.95 -20.28 -12.40
CA ARG A 102 -4.51 -20.10 -12.67
C ARG A 102 -4.32 -19.04 -13.77
N ALA A 103 -4.57 -17.79 -13.45
CA ALA A 103 -4.25 -16.68 -14.31
C ALA A 103 -2.73 -16.54 -14.41
N ARG A 104 -2.24 -16.12 -15.58
CA ARG A 104 -0.81 -15.83 -15.76
C ARG A 104 -0.35 -14.78 -14.76
N LYS A 105 -1.14 -13.72 -14.59
CA LYS A 105 -0.82 -12.55 -13.75
C LYS A 105 -1.68 -12.50 -12.50
N GLY A 106 -1.02 -12.38 -11.35
CA GLY A 106 -1.64 -12.02 -10.08
C GLY A 106 -1.32 -10.58 -9.70
N VAL A 107 -2.23 -9.90 -9.02
CA VAL A 107 -2.02 -8.56 -8.47
C VAL A 107 -2.38 -8.58 -6.99
N VAL A 108 -1.42 -8.36 -6.12
CA VAL A 108 -1.66 -8.11 -4.69
C VAL A 108 -1.78 -6.60 -4.51
N LEU A 109 -2.99 -6.15 -4.22
CA LEU A 109 -3.37 -4.75 -4.18
C LEU A 109 -3.74 -4.34 -2.75
N ASN A 110 -2.76 -3.81 -2.02
CA ASN A 110 -3.02 -3.13 -0.75
C ASN A 110 -3.62 -1.74 -1.05
N LEU A 111 -4.87 -1.54 -0.64
CA LEU A 111 -5.64 -0.33 -0.92
C LEU A 111 -5.43 0.82 0.09
N GLY A 112 -4.40 0.72 0.93
CA GLY A 112 -4.08 1.70 1.96
C GLY A 112 -4.61 1.32 3.33
N ASP A 113 -4.17 2.10 4.33
CA ASP A 113 -4.43 1.83 5.74
C ASP A 113 -4.01 0.41 6.18
N ALA A 114 -2.92 -0.09 5.56
CA ALA A 114 -2.31 -1.35 5.99
C ALA A 114 -1.85 -1.28 7.44
N LEU A 115 -1.30 -0.13 7.84
CA LEU A 115 -0.92 0.16 9.21
C LEU A 115 -1.99 1.00 9.90
N HIS A 116 -2.22 0.71 11.17
CA HIS A 116 -3.20 1.45 11.96
C HIS A 116 -2.76 2.88 12.29
N TYR A 117 -1.46 3.15 12.33
CA TYR A 117 -0.86 4.48 12.54
C TYR A 117 0.54 4.55 11.91
N ASP A 118 1.04 5.77 11.69
CA ASP A 118 2.23 6.03 10.86
C ASP A 118 3.36 6.75 11.63
N SER A 119 3.40 6.62 12.95
CA SER A 119 4.41 7.26 13.80
C SER A 119 4.71 6.42 15.04
N LEU A 120 5.67 6.85 15.86
CA LEU A 120 5.98 6.17 17.13
C LEU A 120 4.85 6.33 18.17
N ALA A 121 4.00 7.33 18.03
CA ALA A 121 2.81 7.52 18.83
C ALA A 121 1.59 6.95 18.10
N ALA A 122 0.72 6.22 18.79
CA ALA A 122 -0.51 5.67 18.23
C ALA A 122 -1.57 6.78 18.10
N VAL A 123 -1.42 7.60 17.06
CA VAL A 123 -2.31 8.71 16.75
C VAL A 123 -2.58 8.77 15.25
N THR A 124 -3.74 9.32 14.86
CA THR A 124 -4.04 9.57 13.45
C THR A 124 -3.08 10.63 12.88
N PRO A 125 -2.46 10.40 11.71
CA PRO A 125 -1.40 11.27 11.19
C PRO A 125 -1.80 12.74 11.02
N ARG A 126 -3.04 12.99 10.58
CA ARG A 126 -3.51 14.36 10.28
C ARG A 126 -4.17 15.06 11.44
N SER A 127 -4.96 14.36 12.24
CA SER A 127 -5.80 14.95 13.29
C SER A 127 -5.24 14.75 14.71
N GLY A 128 -4.25 13.87 14.89
CA GLY A 128 -3.62 13.61 16.18
C GLY A 128 -4.54 12.94 17.22
N HIS A 129 -5.62 12.28 16.78
CA HIS A 129 -6.50 11.53 17.66
C HIS A 129 -5.80 10.28 18.16
N ASN A 130 -5.92 9.99 19.46
CA ASN A 130 -5.40 8.75 20.04
C ASN A 130 -6.12 7.54 19.43
N LEU A 131 -5.35 6.51 19.17
CA LEU A 131 -5.82 5.23 18.63
C LEU A 131 -5.52 4.10 19.61
N ASP A 132 -6.46 3.16 19.74
CA ASP A 132 -6.23 1.93 20.47
C ASP A 132 -5.37 0.99 19.64
N ALA A 133 -4.17 0.70 20.15
CA ALA A 133 -3.15 -0.04 19.42
C ALA A 133 -2.63 -1.26 20.19
N ASP A 134 -2.45 -2.39 19.48
CA ASP A 134 -1.78 -3.58 20.00
C ASP A 134 -0.25 -3.44 19.90
N GLY A 135 0.33 -2.79 20.89
CA GLY A 135 1.77 -2.71 21.05
C GLY A 135 2.41 -1.49 20.39
N ARG A 136 3.70 -1.62 20.11
CA ARG A 136 4.52 -0.52 19.59
C ARG A 136 4.65 -0.57 18.07
N TYR A 137 4.95 0.56 17.46
CA TYR A 137 5.13 0.72 16.01
C TYR A 137 6.04 -0.36 15.38
N ALA A 138 7.21 -0.64 15.98
CA ALA A 138 8.12 -1.65 15.47
C ALA A 138 7.51 -3.06 15.41
N LYS A 139 6.71 -3.45 16.42
CA LYS A 139 5.98 -4.73 16.43
C LYS A 139 4.94 -4.77 15.31
N MET A 140 4.17 -3.70 15.18
CA MET A 140 3.16 -3.54 14.12
C MET A 140 3.79 -3.63 12.72
N ALA A 141 4.86 -2.87 12.47
CA ALA A 141 5.58 -2.88 11.20
C ALA A 141 6.12 -4.28 10.85
N THR A 142 6.69 -4.99 11.83
CA THR A 142 7.18 -6.37 11.65
C THR A 142 6.05 -7.32 11.25
N VAL A 143 4.90 -7.24 11.92
CA VAL A 143 3.73 -8.08 11.60
C VAL A 143 3.16 -7.71 10.22
N ALA A 144 3.08 -6.42 9.88
CA ALA A 144 2.59 -5.98 8.58
C ALA A 144 3.46 -6.51 7.42
N VAL A 145 4.79 -6.36 7.52
CA VAL A 145 5.71 -6.92 6.51
C VAL A 145 5.54 -8.43 6.39
N LYS A 146 5.46 -9.16 7.51
CA LYS A 146 5.26 -10.62 7.52
C LYS A 146 3.95 -11.02 6.86
N THR A 147 2.85 -10.36 7.22
CA THR A 147 1.51 -10.66 6.71
C THR A 147 1.40 -10.39 5.21
N LEU A 148 1.81 -9.20 4.76
CA LEU A 148 1.75 -8.84 3.34
C LEU A 148 2.73 -9.68 2.49
N ARG A 149 3.92 -10.00 3.02
CA ARG A 149 4.83 -10.94 2.36
C ARG A 149 4.17 -12.31 2.16
N GLN A 150 3.50 -12.84 3.18
CA GLN A 150 2.78 -14.11 3.06
C GLN A 150 1.68 -14.05 1.99
N CYS A 151 0.98 -12.93 1.86
CA CYS A 151 0.00 -12.73 0.79
C CYS A 151 0.66 -12.75 -0.60
N ILE A 152 1.81 -12.08 -0.76
CA ILE A 152 2.58 -12.08 -2.03
C ILE A 152 3.06 -13.51 -2.37
N GLU A 153 3.63 -14.21 -1.39
CA GLU A 153 4.09 -15.61 -1.57
C GLU A 153 2.95 -16.53 -1.99
N SER A 154 1.77 -16.41 -1.35
CA SER A 154 0.58 -17.20 -1.70
C SER A 154 0.14 -16.96 -3.15
N ALA A 155 0.13 -15.70 -3.60
CA ALA A 155 -0.16 -15.39 -5.01
C ALA A 155 0.89 -15.98 -5.97
N LEU A 156 2.17 -15.93 -5.57
CA LEU A 156 3.29 -16.42 -6.39
C LEU A 156 3.28 -17.95 -6.56
N GLU A 157 2.59 -18.70 -5.70
CA GLU A 157 2.43 -20.15 -5.83
C GLU A 157 1.52 -20.54 -7.01
N VAL A 158 0.56 -19.69 -7.39
CA VAL A 158 -0.48 -20.01 -8.38
C VAL A 158 -0.42 -19.14 -9.64
N HIS A 159 0.38 -18.09 -9.69
CA HIS A 159 0.55 -17.22 -10.84
C HIS A 159 1.98 -17.27 -11.38
N GLU A 160 2.14 -17.04 -12.68
CA GLU A 160 3.47 -16.95 -13.32
C GLU A 160 4.18 -15.67 -12.88
N GLU A 161 3.46 -14.55 -12.83
CA GLU A 161 3.96 -13.26 -12.39
C GLU A 161 3.02 -12.60 -11.38
N VAL A 162 3.56 -11.83 -10.44
CA VAL A 162 2.81 -11.10 -9.43
C VAL A 162 3.22 -9.63 -9.43
N GLU A 163 2.24 -8.73 -9.60
CA GLU A 163 2.45 -7.30 -9.32
C GLU A 163 1.97 -6.96 -7.91
N VAL A 164 2.74 -6.11 -7.22
CA VAL A 164 2.44 -5.65 -5.86
C VAL A 164 2.29 -4.14 -5.87
N LEU A 165 1.15 -3.67 -5.37
CA LEU A 165 0.85 -2.26 -5.21
C LEU A 165 0.49 -1.97 -3.74
N ASN A 166 1.13 -0.94 -3.18
CA ASN A 166 0.75 -0.37 -1.89
C ASN A 166 0.25 1.06 -2.13
N VAL A 167 -1.05 1.25 -2.03
CA VAL A 167 -1.68 2.56 -2.16
C VAL A 167 -1.57 3.29 -0.83
N PRO A 168 -1.13 4.56 -0.80
CA PRO A 168 -1.10 5.32 0.44
C PRO A 168 -2.50 5.56 1.01
N GLY A 169 -2.70 5.20 2.28
CA GLY A 169 -3.91 5.51 3.05
C GLY A 169 -3.73 6.77 3.89
N ASN A 170 -4.78 7.17 4.63
CA ASN A 170 -4.70 8.32 5.52
C ASN A 170 -4.10 7.96 6.90
N HIS A 171 -4.03 6.68 7.24
CA HIS A 171 -3.36 6.20 8.44
C HIS A 171 -1.88 5.84 8.20
N ASP A 172 -1.46 5.59 6.95
CA ASP A 172 -0.15 5.03 6.62
C ASP A 172 0.50 5.62 5.35
N GLU A 173 0.41 6.95 5.17
CA GLU A 173 1.05 7.63 4.00
C GLU A 173 2.53 7.28 3.86
N THR A 174 3.32 7.37 4.94
CA THR A 174 4.72 6.95 5.00
C THR A 174 4.86 5.43 5.02
N GLY A 175 3.95 4.75 5.68
CA GLY A 175 3.88 3.29 5.78
C GLY A 175 3.82 2.61 4.41
N ALA A 176 2.94 3.06 3.55
CA ALA A 176 2.79 2.53 2.19
C ALA A 176 4.07 2.72 1.35
N LEU A 177 4.76 3.86 1.53
CA LEU A 177 6.01 4.15 0.84
C LEU A 177 7.13 3.19 1.26
N TRP A 178 7.39 3.07 2.56
CA TRP A 178 8.47 2.18 3.01
C TRP A 178 8.12 0.70 2.81
N LEU A 179 6.85 0.28 2.89
CA LEU A 179 6.42 -1.08 2.52
C LEU A 179 6.79 -1.39 1.07
N SER A 180 6.52 -0.45 0.15
CA SER A 180 6.88 -0.62 -1.26
C SER A 180 8.39 -0.76 -1.47
N ILE A 181 9.21 0.05 -0.79
CA ILE A 181 10.66 -0.01 -0.87
C ILE A 181 11.18 -1.34 -0.30
N VAL A 182 10.67 -1.73 0.88
CA VAL A 182 11.06 -2.99 1.54
C VAL A 182 10.73 -4.20 0.65
N PHE A 183 9.53 -4.25 0.07
CA PHE A 183 9.16 -5.36 -0.81
C PHE A 183 9.94 -5.34 -2.13
N ALA A 184 10.19 -4.18 -2.71
CA ALA A 184 11.04 -4.07 -3.90
C ALA A 184 12.44 -4.67 -3.64
N HIS A 185 12.98 -4.42 -2.45
CA HIS A 185 14.28 -4.97 -2.06
C HIS A 185 14.22 -6.48 -1.75
N ILE A 186 13.20 -6.93 -0.99
CA ILE A 186 13.02 -8.37 -0.68
C ILE A 186 12.91 -9.21 -1.97
N TYR A 187 12.26 -8.70 -3.00
CA TYR A 187 12.01 -9.40 -4.25
C TYR A 187 12.92 -8.97 -5.41
N GLU A 188 13.99 -8.22 -5.14
CA GLU A 188 14.92 -7.72 -6.17
C GLU A 188 15.45 -8.82 -7.09
N ASN A 189 15.70 -10.01 -6.54
CA ASN A 189 16.21 -11.17 -7.27
C ASN A 189 15.11 -12.14 -7.75
N GLU A 190 13.83 -11.88 -7.49
CA GLU A 190 12.71 -12.70 -7.97
C GLU A 190 12.03 -12.02 -9.17
N PRO A 191 12.40 -12.38 -10.42
CA PRO A 191 11.93 -11.70 -11.62
C PRO A 191 10.42 -11.84 -11.87
N ARG A 192 9.76 -12.76 -11.18
CA ARG A 192 8.32 -12.97 -11.25
C ARG A 192 7.53 -11.97 -10.40
N VAL A 193 8.18 -11.22 -9.50
CA VAL A 193 7.53 -10.23 -8.65
C VAL A 193 7.94 -8.82 -9.09
N LYS A 194 6.95 -8.01 -9.41
CA LYS A 194 7.13 -6.60 -9.72
C LYS A 194 6.46 -5.74 -8.67
N VAL A 195 7.24 -5.02 -7.89
CA VAL A 195 6.74 -4.09 -6.88
C VAL A 195 6.69 -2.67 -7.45
N HIS A 196 5.54 -2.00 -7.30
CA HIS A 196 5.39 -0.60 -7.67
C HIS A 196 5.88 0.29 -6.52
N THR A 197 6.88 1.12 -6.78
CA THR A 197 7.51 2.02 -5.79
C THR A 197 7.10 3.49 -5.96
N SER A 198 6.13 3.78 -6.83
CA SER A 198 5.64 5.14 -7.03
C SER A 198 4.93 5.64 -5.76
N PRO A 199 5.24 6.85 -5.27
CA PRO A 199 4.55 7.48 -4.14
C PRO A 199 3.21 8.13 -4.55
N ALA A 200 2.74 7.91 -5.78
CA ALA A 200 1.51 8.49 -6.27
C ALA A 200 0.29 7.99 -5.47
N LEU A 201 -0.72 8.87 -5.32
CA LEU A 201 -1.98 8.51 -4.68
C LEU A 201 -2.89 7.66 -5.58
N PHE A 202 -2.69 7.74 -6.88
CA PHE A 202 -3.45 7.00 -7.89
C PHE A 202 -2.52 6.04 -8.63
N HIS A 203 -2.89 4.77 -8.63
CA HIS A 203 -2.15 3.71 -9.31
C HIS A 203 -3.00 3.11 -10.43
N TYR A 204 -2.34 2.61 -11.47
CA TYR A 204 -3.03 2.07 -12.64
C TYR A 204 -2.38 0.79 -13.13
N ILE A 205 -3.22 -0.16 -13.51
CA ILE A 205 -2.82 -1.41 -14.17
C ILE A 205 -3.66 -1.57 -15.43
N ARG A 206 -2.99 -1.78 -16.56
CA ARG A 206 -3.65 -2.16 -17.80
C ARG A 206 -3.46 -3.64 -18.08
N PHE A 207 -4.55 -4.31 -18.41
CA PHE A 207 -4.57 -5.69 -18.87
C PHE A 207 -5.50 -5.82 -20.07
N GLY A 208 -4.93 -6.04 -21.25
CA GLY A 208 -5.68 -6.09 -22.50
C GLY A 208 -6.54 -4.84 -22.74
N LYS A 209 -7.86 -5.03 -22.73
CA LYS A 209 -8.87 -3.95 -22.88
C LYS A 209 -9.43 -3.44 -21.54
N VAL A 210 -8.84 -3.86 -20.43
CA VAL A 210 -9.21 -3.43 -19.09
C VAL A 210 -8.18 -2.44 -18.55
N LEU A 211 -8.64 -1.34 -17.96
CA LEU A 211 -7.82 -0.40 -17.19
C LEU A 211 -8.35 -0.37 -15.76
N LEU A 212 -7.51 -0.76 -14.81
CA LEU A 212 -7.80 -0.71 -13.38
C LEU A 212 -7.12 0.51 -12.77
N GLY A 213 -7.86 1.25 -11.97
CA GLY A 213 -7.34 2.27 -11.07
C GLY A 213 -7.43 1.81 -9.62
N ALA A 214 -6.49 2.22 -8.81
CA ALA A 214 -6.49 2.00 -7.37
C ALA A 214 -6.21 3.31 -6.64
N HIS A 215 -6.99 3.61 -5.62
CA HIS A 215 -6.90 4.79 -4.77
C HIS A 215 -7.55 4.49 -3.43
N HIS A 216 -6.95 4.91 -2.31
CA HIS A 216 -7.53 4.61 -1.00
C HIS A 216 -8.94 5.20 -0.81
N GLY A 217 -9.22 6.40 -1.32
CA GLY A 217 -10.56 7.01 -1.22
C GLY A 217 -10.57 8.34 -0.46
N HIS A 218 -9.60 8.58 0.42
CA HIS A 218 -9.58 9.72 1.35
C HIS A 218 -9.33 11.10 0.71
N THR A 219 -8.78 11.18 -0.52
CA THR A 219 -8.46 12.47 -1.17
C THR A 219 -9.34 12.80 -2.38
N ALA A 220 -10.04 11.83 -2.94
CA ALA A 220 -10.90 12.02 -4.10
C ALA A 220 -12.20 11.25 -3.95
N LYS A 221 -13.33 11.92 -4.22
CA LYS A 221 -14.63 11.29 -4.24
C LYS A 221 -14.80 10.40 -5.48
N ALA A 222 -15.60 9.33 -5.36
CA ALA A 222 -15.79 8.33 -6.41
C ALA A 222 -16.21 8.91 -7.76
N GLU A 223 -17.06 9.94 -7.76
CA GLU A 223 -17.53 10.60 -8.99
C GLU A 223 -16.43 11.34 -9.77
N LYS A 224 -15.30 11.66 -9.14
CA LYS A 224 -14.15 12.32 -9.78
C LYS A 224 -13.15 11.33 -10.40
N LEU A 225 -13.13 10.09 -9.91
CA LEU A 225 -12.14 9.09 -10.29
C LEU A 225 -12.09 8.79 -11.81
N PRO A 226 -13.22 8.72 -12.54
CA PRO A 226 -13.17 8.54 -13.99
C PRO A 226 -12.42 9.67 -14.72
N GLY A 227 -12.62 10.91 -14.30
CA GLY A 227 -11.92 12.08 -14.87
C GLY A 227 -10.42 12.06 -14.55
N VAL A 228 -10.04 11.65 -13.34
CA VAL A 228 -8.64 11.48 -12.94
C VAL A 228 -7.97 10.42 -13.82
N MET A 229 -8.57 9.25 -13.99
CA MET A 229 -8.03 8.18 -14.84
C MET A 229 -7.87 8.62 -16.29
N ALA A 230 -8.87 9.32 -16.84
CA ALA A 230 -8.82 9.81 -18.22
C ALA A 230 -7.70 10.83 -18.45
N ASN A 231 -7.44 11.69 -17.45
CA ASN A 231 -6.35 12.67 -17.51
C ASN A 231 -4.98 12.01 -17.35
N ASP A 232 -4.80 11.18 -16.33
CA ASP A 232 -3.51 10.59 -15.98
C ASP A 232 -3.07 9.53 -16.99
N ARG A 233 -4.03 8.82 -17.56
CA ARG A 233 -3.81 7.67 -18.45
C ARG A 233 -4.53 7.85 -19.77
N ALA A 234 -4.48 9.04 -20.37
CA ALA A 234 -5.24 9.40 -21.57
C ALA A 234 -5.06 8.40 -22.74
N LYS A 235 -3.85 7.90 -22.96
CA LYS A 235 -3.58 6.86 -23.97
C LYS A 235 -4.26 5.55 -23.64
N ASP A 236 -4.07 5.03 -22.42
CA ASP A 236 -4.68 3.77 -22.00
C ASP A 236 -6.20 3.89 -21.94
N TRP A 237 -6.73 5.05 -21.53
CA TRP A 237 -8.15 5.35 -21.57
C TRP A 237 -8.73 5.20 -22.97
N GLY A 238 -8.07 5.75 -23.99
CA GLY A 238 -8.51 5.65 -25.38
C GLY A 238 -8.42 4.23 -25.97
N GLU A 239 -7.48 3.42 -25.49
CA GLU A 239 -7.22 2.08 -26.01
C GLU A 239 -7.95 0.96 -25.25
N THR A 240 -8.60 1.26 -24.10
CA THR A 240 -9.33 0.30 -23.26
C THR A 240 -10.84 0.49 -23.38
N ILE A 241 -11.60 -0.56 -23.02
CA ILE A 241 -13.07 -0.57 -23.08
C ILE A 241 -13.65 -0.61 -21.68
N HIS A 242 -13.07 -1.43 -20.80
CA HIS A 242 -13.53 -1.64 -19.41
C HIS A 242 -12.62 -0.87 -18.46
N ARG A 243 -13.23 -0.10 -17.55
CA ARG A 243 -12.51 0.73 -16.58
C ARG A 243 -13.12 0.55 -15.23
N HIS A 244 -12.28 0.21 -14.25
CA HIS A 244 -12.73 -0.07 -12.88
C HIS A 244 -11.80 0.64 -11.88
N TRP A 245 -12.37 1.00 -10.74
CA TRP A 245 -11.62 1.50 -9.62
C TRP A 245 -11.78 0.60 -8.41
N PHE A 246 -10.69 0.36 -7.73
CA PHE A 246 -10.66 -0.21 -6.39
C PHE A 246 -10.38 0.91 -5.39
N THR A 247 -11.20 0.98 -4.36
CA THR A 247 -11.04 1.96 -3.28
C THR A 247 -11.17 1.27 -1.93
N GLY A 248 -10.46 1.80 -0.94
CA GLY A 248 -10.65 1.53 0.48
C GLY A 248 -11.39 2.68 1.16
N HIS A 249 -11.07 2.94 2.42
CA HIS A 249 -11.60 4.06 3.22
C HIS A 249 -13.12 3.96 3.41
N VAL A 250 -13.64 2.79 3.83
CA VAL A 250 -15.07 2.49 4.03
C VAL A 250 -15.40 2.36 5.52
#